data_c015b33a00f38e56e2882d0414cc4778
#
_entry.id   c015b33a00f38e56e2882d0414cc4778
#
_cell.length_a   1.000
_cell.length_b   1.000
_cell.length_c   1.000
_cell.angle_alpha   90.00
_cell.angle_beta   90.00
_cell.angle_gamma   90.00
#
_symmetry.space_group_name_H-M   'P 1'
#
loop_
_entity.id
_entity.type
_entity.pdbx_description
1 polymer ?
#
loop_
_entity_poly.entity_id
_entity_poly.type
_entity_poly.pdbx_seq_one_letter_code
_entity_poly.pdbx_strand_id
1 'polypeptide(L)'
;DDDIDGITTIDISVKTEGIMAGIAENVVTYHETEEDMNAGINAIENVTAYTNTVNPQTLYVRIEDDMTEVTGCYSDTTLELIVQIPPPVSNPPALEYCDADADGFGVFNLTDSDEAIANGLPNLLISYHETQADAENNLFPITEEYDNIVAYQQTIYVRVEDTTITTDCFSYVELLLLVNDVPQINTEPSSLEVCDDDTDGLGLFDLSLSNEEVLNGLDPSEFTITYYETPENAEN
;
A
#
# COMPACT_ATOMS: atom_id res chain seq x y z
N ASP A 1 -1.50 16.05 -1.99
CA ASP A 1 -2.11 16.55 -0.75
C ASP A 1 -1.70 15.62 0.40
N ASP A 2 -0.81 16.09 1.29
CA ASP A 2 -0.19 15.26 2.33
C ASP A 2 -1.12 14.99 3.53
N ASP A 3 -2.17 15.80 3.73
CA ASP A 3 -3.11 15.69 4.85
C ASP A 3 -4.51 15.21 4.45
N ILE A 4 -4.69 14.86 3.18
CA ILE A 4 -5.89 14.19 2.64
C ILE A 4 -7.18 15.01 2.83
N ASP A 5 -7.08 16.34 3.02
CA ASP A 5 -8.25 17.21 3.20
C ASP A 5 -8.78 17.81 1.86
N GLY A 6 -8.05 17.59 0.77
CA GLY A 6 -8.37 18.09 -0.56
C GLY A 6 -8.04 19.57 -0.75
N ILE A 7 -7.29 20.18 0.17
CA ILE A 7 -6.84 21.56 0.09
C ILE A 7 -5.32 21.59 -0.12
N THR A 8 -4.85 22.27 -1.14
CA THR A 8 -3.41 22.34 -1.41
C THR A 8 -3.06 23.61 -2.18
N THR A 9 -1.77 23.92 -2.27
CA THR A 9 -1.29 25.06 -3.04
C THR A 9 -0.96 24.65 -4.47
N ILE A 10 -1.56 25.34 -5.43
CA ILE A 10 -1.51 25.01 -6.86
C ILE A 10 -0.95 26.20 -7.63
N ASP A 11 -0.05 25.95 -8.56
CA ASP A 11 0.39 26.94 -9.55
C ASP A 11 -0.62 26.96 -10.72
N ILE A 12 -1.57 27.90 -10.67
CA ILE A 12 -2.57 28.08 -11.73
C ILE A 12 -2.03 28.82 -12.95
N SER A 13 -0.87 29.48 -12.83
CA SER A 13 -0.24 30.21 -13.94
C SER A 13 0.16 29.30 -15.10
N VAL A 14 0.39 28.02 -14.85
CA VAL A 14 0.72 27.00 -15.88
C VAL A 14 -0.38 26.84 -16.94
N LYS A 15 -1.61 27.28 -16.64
CA LYS A 15 -2.74 27.24 -17.57
C LYS A 15 -2.86 28.51 -18.41
N THR A 16 -2.21 29.61 -18.01
CA THR A 16 -2.35 30.93 -18.63
C THR A 16 -2.00 30.92 -20.12
N GLU A 17 -0.90 30.28 -20.52
CA GLU A 17 -0.50 30.19 -21.94
C GLU A 17 -1.55 29.45 -22.79
N GLY A 18 -2.08 28.34 -22.29
CA GLY A 18 -3.14 27.60 -22.97
C GLY A 18 -4.44 28.38 -23.10
N ILE A 19 -4.80 29.16 -22.06
CA ILE A 19 -5.99 30.01 -22.04
C ILE A 19 -5.85 31.16 -23.04
N MET A 20 -4.67 31.78 -23.13
CA MET A 20 -4.39 32.84 -24.09
C MET A 20 -4.41 32.39 -25.55
N ALA A 21 -4.40 31.08 -25.80
CA ALA A 21 -4.43 30.50 -27.15
C ALA A 21 -3.38 31.08 -28.12
N GLY A 22 -2.21 31.49 -27.59
CA GLY A 22 -1.11 32.04 -28.36
C GLY A 22 -1.22 33.56 -28.68
N ILE A 23 -2.19 34.27 -28.11
CA ILE A 23 -2.33 35.73 -28.25
C ILE A 23 -1.54 36.42 -27.11
N ALA A 24 -0.34 36.90 -27.42
CA ALA A 24 0.59 37.41 -26.41
C ALA A 24 0.18 38.79 -25.79
N GLU A 25 -0.82 39.45 -26.35
CA GLU A 25 -1.26 40.79 -25.94
C GLU A 25 -2.47 40.76 -24.99
N ASN A 26 -2.90 39.55 -24.59
CA ASN A 26 -4.03 39.40 -23.67
C ASN A 26 -3.55 39.38 -22.21
N VAL A 27 -4.34 40.00 -21.35
CA VAL A 27 -4.19 39.94 -19.90
C VAL A 27 -5.19 38.92 -19.38
N VAL A 28 -4.71 37.95 -18.62
CA VAL A 28 -5.54 36.91 -17.99
C VAL A 28 -5.56 37.12 -16.50
N THR A 29 -6.77 37.23 -15.93
CA THR A 29 -6.99 37.30 -14.49
C THR A 29 -7.89 36.16 -14.04
N TYR A 30 -7.66 35.70 -12.80
CA TYR A 30 -8.38 34.60 -12.15
C TYR A 30 -9.16 35.16 -10.97
N HIS A 31 -10.39 34.69 -10.78
CA HIS A 31 -11.31 35.15 -9.74
C HIS A 31 -12.00 33.96 -9.07
N GLU A 32 -12.31 34.11 -7.78
CA GLU A 32 -13.00 33.05 -7.04
C GLU A 32 -14.52 33.04 -7.29
N THR A 33 -15.08 34.18 -7.72
CA THR A 33 -16.51 34.32 -8.00
C THR A 33 -16.74 34.88 -9.39
N GLU A 34 -17.90 34.51 -9.98
CA GLU A 34 -18.36 35.05 -11.27
C GLU A 34 -18.64 36.53 -11.20
N GLU A 35 -19.15 37.03 -10.04
CA GLU A 35 -19.41 38.45 -9.84
C GLU A 35 -18.13 39.29 -9.88
N ASP A 36 -17.07 38.84 -9.21
CA ASP A 36 -15.75 39.51 -9.23
C ASP A 36 -15.14 39.50 -10.63
N MET A 37 -15.23 38.41 -11.34
CA MET A 37 -14.78 38.28 -12.72
C MET A 37 -15.51 39.23 -13.64
N ASN A 38 -16.84 39.28 -13.56
CA ASN A 38 -17.66 40.20 -14.35
C ASN A 38 -17.38 41.69 -14.05
N ALA A 39 -17.11 42.00 -12.79
CA ALA A 39 -16.77 43.32 -12.35
C ALA A 39 -15.29 43.71 -12.60
N GLY A 40 -14.40 42.76 -12.89
CA GLY A 40 -12.98 42.99 -13.03
C GLY A 40 -12.29 43.41 -11.73
N ILE A 41 -12.74 42.88 -10.60
CA ILE A 41 -12.19 43.19 -9.26
C ILE A 41 -11.78 41.94 -8.53
N ASN A 42 -11.04 42.08 -7.44
CA ASN A 42 -10.62 40.98 -6.56
C ASN A 42 -9.93 39.81 -7.32
N ALA A 43 -9.12 40.14 -8.32
CA ALA A 43 -8.31 39.14 -9.00
C ALA A 43 -7.34 38.46 -8.03
N ILE A 44 -7.12 37.17 -8.21
CA ILE A 44 -6.15 36.38 -7.45
C ILE A 44 -4.74 36.93 -7.73
N GLU A 45 -4.07 37.46 -6.70
CA GLU A 45 -2.77 38.12 -6.84
C GLU A 45 -1.64 37.10 -7.01
N ASN A 46 -1.68 35.98 -6.26
CA ASN A 46 -0.62 34.99 -6.28
C ASN A 46 -1.04 33.75 -7.08
N VAL A 47 -0.97 33.85 -8.39
CA VAL A 47 -1.35 32.76 -9.31
C VAL A 47 -0.35 31.60 -9.34
N THR A 48 0.87 31.81 -8.87
CA THR A 48 1.90 30.74 -8.81
C THR A 48 1.81 29.91 -7.52
N ALA A 49 1.03 30.36 -6.54
CA ALA A 49 0.82 29.64 -5.29
C ALA A 49 -0.58 29.95 -4.73
N TYR A 50 -1.59 29.55 -5.46
CA TYR A 50 -2.98 29.68 -5.04
C TYR A 50 -3.40 28.45 -4.22
N THR A 51 -3.99 28.67 -3.05
CA THR A 51 -4.53 27.60 -2.22
C THR A 51 -6.04 27.49 -2.48
N ASN A 52 -6.51 26.33 -2.94
CA ASN A 52 -7.93 26.10 -3.15
C ASN A 52 -8.70 26.12 -1.82
N THR A 53 -9.97 26.54 -1.86
CA THR A 53 -10.82 26.66 -0.67
C THR A 53 -11.85 25.54 -0.55
N VAL A 54 -12.03 24.78 -1.61
CA VAL A 54 -12.93 23.63 -1.72
C VAL A 54 -12.41 22.70 -2.81
N ASN A 55 -12.78 21.42 -2.76
CA ASN A 55 -12.41 20.43 -3.77
C ASN A 55 -13.65 19.68 -4.29
N PRO A 56 -13.94 19.68 -5.60
CA PRO A 56 -13.34 20.52 -6.66
C PRO A 56 -13.71 21.99 -6.51
N GLN A 57 -12.85 22.88 -7.04
CA GLN A 57 -13.10 24.31 -7.07
C GLN A 57 -13.12 24.86 -8.49
N THR A 58 -14.11 25.67 -8.81
CA THR A 58 -14.15 26.41 -10.08
C THR A 58 -13.62 27.83 -9.87
N LEU A 59 -12.62 28.20 -10.68
CA LEU A 59 -12.17 29.58 -10.81
C LEU A 59 -12.75 30.17 -12.09
N TYR A 60 -13.07 31.46 -12.04
CA TYR A 60 -13.58 32.23 -13.18
C TYR A 60 -12.41 33.03 -13.78
N VAL A 61 -12.23 32.90 -15.08
CA VAL A 61 -11.08 33.46 -15.80
C VAL A 61 -11.56 34.55 -16.74
N ARG A 62 -11.01 35.74 -16.59
CA ARG A 62 -11.26 36.88 -17.44
C ARG A 62 -10.04 37.14 -18.34
N ILE A 63 -10.31 37.39 -19.62
CA ILE A 63 -9.30 37.63 -20.64
C ILE A 63 -9.60 38.95 -21.30
N GLU A 64 -8.70 39.91 -21.17
CA GLU A 64 -8.78 41.24 -21.74
C GLU A 64 -7.65 41.47 -22.74
N ASP A 65 -7.90 42.30 -23.74
CA ASP A 65 -6.89 42.78 -24.67
C ASP A 65 -6.14 43.98 -24.03
N ASP A 66 -4.83 43.84 -23.83
CA ASP A 66 -3.98 44.89 -23.25
C ASP A 66 -3.84 46.11 -24.18
N MET A 67 -4.19 45.98 -25.46
CA MET A 67 -3.98 47.04 -26.48
C MET A 67 -5.12 48.04 -26.56
N THR A 68 -6.23 47.87 -25.84
CA THR A 68 -7.39 48.73 -25.97
C THR A 68 -7.58 49.61 -24.72
N GLU A 69 -7.37 50.94 -24.88
CA GLU A 69 -7.88 51.95 -23.94
C GLU A 69 -9.44 52.01 -23.90
N VAL A 70 -10.10 51.19 -24.71
CA VAL A 70 -11.57 51.10 -24.79
C VAL A 70 -12.06 49.95 -23.95
N THR A 71 -12.29 50.24 -22.77
CA THR A 71 -12.68 49.51 -21.61
C THR A 71 -13.92 48.69 -21.73
N GLY A 72 -13.87 47.46 -21.24
CA GLY A 72 -15.02 46.67 -20.84
C GLY A 72 -15.36 45.49 -21.77
N CYS A 73 -14.67 45.27 -22.86
CA CYS A 73 -14.78 44.03 -23.64
C CYS A 73 -13.81 42.98 -23.09
N TYR A 74 -14.37 41.90 -22.61
CA TYR A 74 -13.59 40.74 -22.17
C TYR A 74 -14.21 39.45 -22.70
N SER A 75 -13.43 38.41 -22.74
CA SER A 75 -13.90 37.02 -22.86
C SER A 75 -13.68 36.32 -21.52
N ASP A 76 -14.51 35.35 -21.26
CA ASP A 76 -14.44 34.57 -20.03
C ASP A 76 -14.40 33.07 -20.29
N THR A 77 -13.88 32.35 -19.33
CA THR A 77 -13.92 30.90 -19.26
C THR A 77 -13.83 30.46 -17.79
N THR A 78 -13.88 29.19 -17.56
CA THR A 78 -13.71 28.62 -16.21
C THR A 78 -12.49 27.69 -16.17
N LEU A 79 -11.84 27.63 -15.04
CA LEU A 79 -10.80 26.65 -14.71
C LEU A 79 -11.25 25.85 -13.50
N GLU A 80 -11.42 24.54 -13.68
CA GLU A 80 -11.71 23.65 -12.58
C GLU A 80 -10.40 23.16 -11.95
N LEU A 81 -10.30 23.30 -10.63
CA LEU A 81 -9.20 22.76 -9.82
C LEU A 81 -9.71 21.50 -9.13
N ILE A 82 -9.02 20.40 -9.35
CA ILE A 82 -9.32 19.10 -8.73
C ILE A 82 -8.06 18.62 -8.01
N VAL A 83 -8.15 18.49 -6.69
CA VAL A 83 -7.12 17.86 -5.88
C VAL A 83 -7.42 16.37 -5.78
N GLN A 84 -6.55 15.56 -6.32
CA GLN A 84 -6.66 14.11 -6.23
C GLN A 84 -6.13 13.64 -4.87
N ILE A 85 -6.81 12.66 -4.27
CA ILE A 85 -6.45 12.07 -2.99
C ILE A 85 -5.95 10.64 -3.27
N PRO A 86 -4.79 10.24 -2.73
CA PRO A 86 -4.31 8.87 -2.88
C PRO A 86 -5.26 7.87 -2.20
N PRO A 87 -5.30 6.58 -2.65
CA PRO A 87 -6.18 5.58 -2.06
C PRO A 87 -5.89 5.37 -0.56
N PRO A 88 -6.92 5.35 0.31
CA PRO A 88 -6.75 5.18 1.75
C PRO A 88 -6.51 3.70 2.09
N VAL A 89 -5.26 3.26 2.02
CA VAL A 89 -4.81 1.90 2.32
C VAL A 89 -4.06 1.83 3.64
N SER A 90 -3.90 0.64 4.19
CA SER A 90 -3.17 0.37 5.44
C SER A 90 -2.24 -0.81 5.27
N ASN A 91 -1.21 -0.90 6.12
CA ASN A 91 -0.29 -2.03 6.11
C ASN A 91 -1.04 -3.35 6.29
N PRO A 92 -0.80 -4.34 5.43
CA PRO A 92 -1.39 -5.67 5.57
C PRO A 92 -0.75 -6.44 6.73
N PRO A 93 -1.34 -7.58 7.15
CA PRO A 93 -0.65 -8.55 8.00
C PRO A 93 0.65 -9.02 7.34
N ALA A 94 1.62 -9.43 8.18
CA ALA A 94 2.85 -10.01 7.68
C ALA A 94 2.56 -11.30 6.89
N LEU A 95 3.37 -11.56 5.86
CA LEU A 95 3.47 -12.88 5.25
C LEU A 95 4.48 -13.71 6.04
N GLU A 96 4.08 -14.91 6.42
CA GLU A 96 4.91 -15.81 7.22
C GLU A 96 5.31 -17.05 6.42
N TYR A 97 6.56 -17.46 6.58
CA TYR A 97 7.12 -18.67 5.98
C TYR A 97 7.72 -19.55 7.07
N CYS A 98 7.48 -20.88 6.99
CA CYS A 98 8.08 -21.87 7.89
C CYS A 98 9.35 -22.42 7.25
N ASP A 99 10.49 -22.10 7.85
CA ASP A 99 11.82 -22.49 7.37
C ASP A 99 12.26 -23.81 7.98
N ALA A 100 12.45 -24.83 7.14
CA ALA A 100 12.80 -26.17 7.56
C ALA A 100 14.30 -26.39 7.80
N ASP A 101 15.17 -25.62 7.15
CA ASP A 101 16.61 -25.73 7.26
C ASP A 101 17.27 -24.63 8.09
N ALA A 102 16.44 -23.71 8.62
CA ALA A 102 16.82 -22.67 9.56
C ALA A 102 17.93 -21.74 8.99
N ASP A 103 17.88 -21.41 7.71
CA ASP A 103 18.78 -20.48 7.07
C ASP A 103 18.24 -19.05 7.01
N GLY A 104 16.96 -18.85 7.38
CA GLY A 104 16.28 -17.57 7.44
C GLY A 104 15.76 -17.08 6.09
N PHE A 105 15.70 -17.93 5.07
CA PHE A 105 15.23 -17.58 3.74
C PHE A 105 14.00 -18.40 3.35
N GLY A 106 13.12 -17.79 2.55
CA GLY A 106 11.89 -18.40 2.08
C GLY A 106 11.36 -17.73 0.83
N VAL A 107 10.44 -18.40 0.15
CA VAL A 107 9.79 -17.92 -1.07
C VAL A 107 8.40 -17.42 -0.73
N PHE A 108 8.10 -16.19 -1.11
CA PHE A 108 6.84 -15.51 -0.83
C PHE A 108 6.07 -15.19 -2.10
N ASN A 109 4.78 -15.47 -2.11
CA ASN A 109 3.89 -14.89 -3.10
C ASN A 109 3.33 -13.57 -2.54
N LEU A 110 3.91 -12.45 -2.95
CA LEU A 110 3.57 -11.12 -2.41
C LEU A 110 2.11 -10.75 -2.67
N THR A 111 1.52 -11.23 -3.78
CA THR A 111 0.13 -10.94 -4.16
C THR A 111 -0.91 -11.55 -3.21
N ASP A 112 -0.53 -12.45 -2.31
CA ASP A 112 -1.40 -12.96 -1.25
C ASP A 112 -1.83 -11.84 -0.28
N SER A 113 -1.13 -10.69 -0.31
CA SER A 113 -1.46 -9.50 0.48
C SER A 113 -2.43 -8.54 -0.23
N ASP A 114 -2.71 -8.71 -1.53
CA ASP A 114 -3.50 -7.76 -2.33
C ASP A 114 -4.88 -7.48 -1.74
N GLU A 115 -5.60 -8.52 -1.31
CA GLU A 115 -6.94 -8.37 -0.75
C GLU A 115 -6.93 -7.56 0.57
N ALA A 116 -5.94 -7.83 1.42
CA ALA A 116 -5.78 -7.12 2.69
C ALA A 116 -5.40 -5.65 2.47
N ILE A 117 -4.52 -5.36 1.50
CA ILE A 117 -4.11 -4.01 1.12
C ILE A 117 -5.29 -3.25 0.51
N ALA A 118 -5.99 -3.86 -0.45
CA ALA A 118 -7.12 -3.25 -1.14
C ALA A 118 -8.30 -2.96 -0.21
N ASN A 119 -8.48 -3.77 0.85
CA ASN A 119 -9.55 -3.62 1.84
C ASN A 119 -10.93 -3.36 1.21
N GLY A 120 -11.22 -4.02 0.09
CA GLY A 120 -12.48 -3.89 -0.65
C GLY A 120 -12.56 -2.67 -1.57
N LEU A 121 -11.53 -1.85 -1.70
CA LEU A 121 -11.46 -0.75 -2.66
C LEU A 121 -11.30 -1.31 -4.08
N PRO A 122 -12.09 -0.84 -5.06
CA PRO A 122 -11.97 -1.26 -6.45
C PRO A 122 -10.90 -0.46 -7.21
N ASN A 123 -10.51 -0.96 -8.37
CA ASN A 123 -9.68 -0.25 -9.36
C ASN A 123 -8.28 0.13 -8.86
N LEU A 124 -7.73 -0.64 -7.93
CA LEU A 124 -6.37 -0.45 -7.48
C LEU A 124 -5.36 -1.18 -8.37
N LEU A 125 -4.22 -0.56 -8.59
CA LEU A 125 -3.01 -1.18 -9.11
C LEU A 125 -2.00 -1.26 -7.96
N ILE A 126 -1.61 -2.49 -7.61
CA ILE A 126 -0.69 -2.79 -6.52
C ILE A 126 0.63 -3.27 -7.12
N SER A 127 1.74 -2.71 -6.70
CA SER A 127 3.08 -3.13 -7.08
C SER A 127 4.01 -3.20 -5.88
N TYR A 128 4.93 -4.15 -5.91
CA TYR A 128 5.84 -4.50 -4.81
C TYR A 128 7.26 -4.11 -5.15
N HIS A 129 8.00 -3.55 -4.19
CA HIS A 129 9.35 -3.02 -4.41
C HIS A 129 10.25 -3.31 -3.21
N GLU A 130 11.55 -3.55 -3.46
CA GLU A 130 12.53 -3.82 -2.39
C GLU A 130 12.86 -2.59 -1.55
N THR A 131 12.75 -1.38 -2.13
CA THR A 131 13.06 -0.13 -1.42
C THR A 131 11.90 0.87 -1.52
N GLN A 132 11.79 1.73 -0.51
CA GLN A 132 10.83 2.83 -0.52
C GLN A 132 11.05 3.75 -1.73
N ALA A 133 12.31 4.03 -2.07
CA ALA A 133 12.63 4.89 -3.22
C ALA A 133 12.15 4.31 -4.55
N ASP A 134 12.20 2.98 -4.72
CA ASP A 134 11.67 2.32 -5.91
C ASP A 134 10.15 2.36 -5.94
N ALA A 135 9.48 2.17 -4.81
CA ALA A 135 8.02 2.31 -4.70
C ALA A 135 7.56 3.74 -5.02
N GLU A 136 8.24 4.77 -4.48
CA GLU A 136 7.92 6.18 -4.74
C GLU A 136 8.11 6.56 -6.22
N ASN A 137 9.10 6.00 -6.88
CA ASN A 137 9.41 6.32 -8.29
C ASN A 137 8.85 5.28 -9.29
N ASN A 138 8.10 4.28 -8.81
CA ASN A 138 7.57 3.18 -9.61
C ASN A 138 8.66 2.47 -10.45
N LEU A 139 9.78 2.15 -9.80
CA LEU A 139 10.93 1.50 -10.42
C LEU A 139 11.09 0.06 -9.92
N PHE A 140 11.60 -0.81 -10.78
CA PHE A 140 11.98 -2.19 -10.44
C PHE A 140 10.90 -2.97 -9.67
N PRO A 141 9.65 -3.05 -10.16
CA PRO A 141 8.62 -3.81 -9.47
C PRO A 141 8.95 -5.30 -9.46
N ILE A 142 8.67 -5.95 -8.34
CA ILE A 142 8.77 -7.40 -8.18
C ILE A 142 7.54 -8.03 -8.87
N THR A 143 7.74 -8.92 -9.83
CA THR A 143 6.65 -9.48 -10.65
C THR A 143 6.50 -11.00 -10.54
N GLU A 144 7.44 -11.65 -9.88
CA GLU A 144 7.48 -13.10 -9.69
C GLU A 144 7.41 -13.43 -8.20
N GLU A 145 7.41 -14.72 -7.84
CA GLU A 145 7.65 -15.15 -6.47
C GLU A 145 8.97 -14.54 -5.96
N TYR A 146 8.99 -14.16 -4.70
CA TYR A 146 10.08 -13.40 -4.14
C TYR A 146 10.82 -14.18 -3.05
N ASP A 147 12.11 -14.41 -3.26
CA ASP A 147 13.03 -14.92 -2.23
C ASP A 147 13.49 -13.71 -1.38
N ASN A 148 13.26 -13.74 -0.05
CA ASN A 148 13.78 -12.66 0.79
C ASN A 148 15.31 -12.60 0.74
N ILE A 149 15.86 -11.39 0.67
CA ILE A 149 17.31 -11.13 0.59
C ILE A 149 17.94 -10.76 1.94
N VAL A 150 17.08 -10.57 2.97
CA VAL A 150 17.48 -10.33 4.36
C VAL A 150 16.91 -11.46 5.20
N ALA A 151 17.79 -12.23 5.87
CA ALA A 151 17.38 -13.40 6.64
C ALA A 151 16.39 -13.04 7.77
N TYR A 152 15.42 -13.93 8.01
CA TYR A 152 14.39 -13.91 9.05
C TYR A 152 13.34 -12.82 8.93
N GLN A 153 13.70 -11.61 8.57
CA GLN A 153 12.74 -10.50 8.50
C GLN A 153 13.14 -9.50 7.44
N GLN A 154 12.21 -9.18 6.56
CA GLN A 154 12.40 -8.16 5.53
C GLN A 154 11.12 -7.36 5.32
N THR A 155 11.27 -6.05 5.07
CA THR A 155 10.16 -5.18 4.66
C THR A 155 10.18 -5.01 3.14
N ILE A 156 9.02 -5.20 2.53
CA ILE A 156 8.73 -4.88 1.12
C ILE A 156 7.85 -3.64 1.10
N TYR A 157 8.14 -2.69 0.20
CA TYR A 157 7.38 -1.47 0.02
C TYR A 157 6.37 -1.66 -1.11
N VAL A 158 5.11 -1.39 -0.82
CA VAL A 158 4.00 -1.62 -1.75
C VAL A 158 3.43 -0.30 -2.18
N ARG A 159 3.50 -0.02 -3.48
CA ARG A 159 2.86 1.14 -4.10
C ARG A 159 1.44 0.79 -4.52
N VAL A 160 0.48 1.66 -4.21
CA VAL A 160 -0.93 1.47 -4.51
C VAL A 160 -1.46 2.70 -5.23
N GLU A 161 -1.94 2.51 -6.44
CA GLU A 161 -2.51 3.55 -7.30
C GLU A 161 -3.99 3.27 -7.56
N ASP A 162 -4.80 4.33 -7.66
CA ASP A 162 -6.16 4.22 -8.18
C ASP A 162 -6.12 4.45 -9.69
N THR A 163 -6.47 3.43 -10.47
CA THR A 163 -6.42 3.47 -11.94
C THR A 163 -7.45 4.42 -12.57
N THR A 164 -8.37 4.95 -11.79
CA THR A 164 -9.35 5.97 -12.25
C THR A 164 -8.80 7.40 -12.15
N ILE A 165 -7.69 7.59 -11.45
CA ILE A 165 -7.00 8.88 -11.27
C ILE A 165 -5.98 9.05 -12.40
N THR A 166 -5.92 10.25 -12.99
CA THR A 166 -5.02 10.57 -14.10
C THR A 166 -3.71 11.26 -13.70
N THR A 167 -3.61 11.62 -12.43
CA THR A 167 -2.39 12.20 -11.82
C THR A 167 -1.62 11.10 -11.09
N ASP A 168 -0.32 11.31 -10.90
CA ASP A 168 0.55 10.39 -10.18
C ASP A 168 0.30 10.47 -8.65
N CYS A 169 -0.93 10.13 -8.25
CA CYS A 169 -1.33 10.06 -6.85
C CYS A 169 -1.33 8.60 -6.40
N PHE A 170 -0.49 8.28 -5.45
CA PHE A 170 -0.35 6.93 -4.91
C PHE A 170 -0.23 6.96 -3.38
N SER A 171 -0.57 5.85 -2.77
CA SER A 171 -0.19 5.53 -1.39
C SER A 171 0.89 4.47 -1.41
N TYR A 172 1.68 4.39 -0.36
CA TYR A 172 2.52 3.22 -0.12
C TYR A 172 2.25 2.64 1.27
N VAL A 173 2.42 1.34 1.38
CA VAL A 173 2.33 0.59 2.64
C VAL A 173 3.53 -0.34 2.76
N GLU A 174 3.81 -0.77 3.98
CA GLU A 174 4.87 -1.71 4.28
C GLU A 174 4.28 -3.11 4.47
N LEU A 175 4.81 -4.09 3.72
CA LEU A 175 4.53 -5.50 3.88
C LEU A 175 5.73 -6.15 4.57
N LEU A 176 5.49 -6.74 5.73
CA LEU A 176 6.50 -7.46 6.47
C LEU A 176 6.54 -8.93 6.03
N LEU A 177 7.72 -9.42 5.68
CA LEU A 177 8.01 -10.83 5.46
C LEU A 177 8.68 -11.38 6.72
N LEU A 178 8.17 -12.50 7.25
CA LEU A 178 8.71 -13.20 8.41
C LEU A 178 9.05 -14.64 8.04
N VAL A 179 10.26 -15.05 8.34
CA VAL A 179 10.73 -16.43 8.19
C VAL A 179 10.92 -16.99 9.58
N ASN A 180 10.15 -18.01 9.91
CA ASN A 180 10.11 -18.66 11.22
C ASN A 180 10.74 -20.05 11.11
N ASP A 181 11.77 -20.33 11.91
CA ASP A 181 12.36 -21.66 11.97
C ASP A 181 11.34 -22.69 12.48
N VAL A 182 11.31 -23.86 11.87
CA VAL A 182 10.54 -24.97 12.43
C VAL A 182 11.24 -25.48 13.70
N PRO A 183 10.47 -25.93 14.72
CA PRO A 183 11.05 -26.47 15.95
C PRO A 183 11.98 -27.67 15.68
N GLN A 184 13.20 -27.61 16.17
CA GLN A 184 14.16 -28.69 16.03
C GLN A 184 13.89 -29.79 17.09
N ILE A 185 13.06 -30.74 16.73
CA ILE A 185 12.61 -31.84 17.59
C ILE A 185 13.42 -33.12 17.35
N ASN A 186 13.31 -34.10 18.30
CA ASN A 186 13.78 -35.46 18.05
C ASN A 186 12.79 -36.20 17.15
N THR A 187 13.20 -36.52 15.93
CA THR A 187 12.39 -37.22 14.93
C THR A 187 12.34 -38.74 15.10
N GLU A 188 13.20 -39.29 15.97
CA GLU A 188 13.32 -40.72 16.24
C GLU A 188 13.26 -41.00 17.77
N PRO A 189 12.13 -40.68 18.46
CA PRO A 189 12.03 -40.95 19.88
C PRO A 189 12.02 -42.45 20.18
N SER A 190 12.40 -42.79 21.39
CA SER A 190 12.41 -44.19 21.87
C SER A 190 11.03 -44.78 21.85
N SER A 191 10.91 -46.09 21.61
CA SER A 191 9.65 -46.81 21.68
C SER A 191 9.11 -46.84 23.11
N LEU A 192 7.78 -46.68 23.26
CA LEU A 192 7.09 -46.96 24.51
C LEU A 192 6.82 -48.45 24.62
N GLU A 193 7.12 -49.00 25.78
CA GLU A 193 6.90 -50.43 26.08
C GLU A 193 5.94 -50.56 27.26
N VAL A 194 5.03 -51.51 27.17
CA VAL A 194 4.05 -51.86 28.22
C VAL A 194 3.96 -53.38 28.37
N CYS A 195 3.74 -53.86 29.58
CA CYS A 195 3.47 -55.26 29.82
C CYS A 195 2.01 -55.55 29.42
N ASP A 196 1.80 -56.62 28.64
CA ASP A 196 0.52 -57.18 28.30
C ASP A 196 0.17 -58.25 29.36
N ASP A 197 -0.76 -57.94 30.27
CA ASP A 197 -1.09 -58.79 31.42
C ASP A 197 -2.08 -59.93 31.10
N ASP A 198 -2.82 -59.80 29.99
CA ASP A 198 -3.84 -60.79 29.57
C ASP A 198 -3.47 -61.51 28.27
N THR A 199 -2.33 -61.20 27.67
CA THR A 199 -1.75 -61.83 26.49
C THR A 199 -2.60 -61.72 25.20
N ASP A 200 -3.40 -60.63 25.08
CA ASP A 200 -4.22 -60.39 23.91
C ASP A 200 -3.48 -59.52 22.83
N GLY A 201 -2.29 -59.07 23.13
CA GLY A 201 -1.47 -58.24 22.23
C GLY A 201 -1.84 -56.75 22.21
N LEU A 202 -2.72 -56.31 23.12
CA LEU A 202 -3.15 -54.93 23.24
C LEU A 202 -2.65 -54.34 24.57
N GLY A 203 -2.29 -53.09 24.55
CA GLY A 203 -1.81 -52.35 25.74
C GLY A 203 -2.26 -50.92 25.75
N LEU A 204 -2.41 -50.33 26.92
CA LEU A 204 -2.70 -48.92 27.07
C LEU A 204 -1.40 -48.15 27.21
N PHE A 205 -1.12 -47.23 26.29
CA PHE A 205 0.05 -46.38 26.29
C PHE A 205 -0.27 -44.97 26.72
N ASP A 206 0.54 -44.41 27.60
CA ASP A 206 0.55 -42.97 27.87
C ASP A 206 1.56 -42.30 26.94
N LEU A 207 1.08 -41.70 25.86
CA LEU A 207 1.89 -41.07 24.84
C LEU A 207 2.63 -39.82 25.40
N SER A 208 2.09 -39.19 26.45
CA SER A 208 2.71 -37.99 27.03
C SER A 208 4.10 -38.23 27.64
N LEU A 209 4.45 -39.50 27.92
CA LEU A 209 5.77 -39.88 28.40
C LEU A 209 6.88 -39.63 27.36
N SER A 210 6.54 -39.54 26.09
CA SER A 210 7.49 -39.22 25.02
C SER A 210 7.68 -37.71 24.80
N ASN A 211 6.87 -36.84 25.42
CA ASN A 211 6.89 -35.39 25.16
C ASN A 211 8.27 -34.78 25.40
N GLU A 212 8.95 -35.10 26.49
CA GLU A 212 10.26 -34.53 26.82
C GLU A 212 11.33 -34.97 25.79
N GLU A 213 11.28 -36.22 25.37
CA GLU A 213 12.22 -36.74 24.38
C GLU A 213 11.96 -36.15 22.98
N VAL A 214 10.68 -36.01 22.59
CA VAL A 214 10.27 -35.38 21.32
C VAL A 214 10.71 -33.92 21.28
N LEU A 215 10.50 -33.16 22.35
CA LEU A 215 10.89 -31.75 22.42
C LEU A 215 12.40 -31.50 22.40
N ASN A 216 13.22 -32.53 22.66
CA ASN A 216 14.69 -32.45 22.54
C ASN A 216 15.30 -31.25 23.28
N GLY A 217 14.75 -30.88 24.43
CA GLY A 217 15.22 -29.76 25.27
C GLY A 217 14.55 -28.41 24.97
N LEU A 218 13.58 -28.35 24.07
CA LEU A 218 12.73 -27.18 23.90
C LEU A 218 11.81 -26.99 25.13
N ASP A 219 11.43 -25.74 25.43
CA ASP A 219 10.58 -25.42 26.57
C ASP A 219 9.13 -25.93 26.32
N PRO A 220 8.62 -26.89 27.11
CA PRO A 220 7.28 -27.44 26.91
C PRO A 220 6.14 -26.41 27.02
N SER A 221 6.39 -25.24 27.61
CA SER A 221 5.38 -24.17 27.72
C SER A 221 5.16 -23.40 26.43
N GLU A 222 6.10 -23.50 25.48
CA GLU A 222 6.06 -22.78 24.20
C GLU A 222 5.48 -23.64 23.06
N PHE A 223 5.33 -24.98 23.29
CA PHE A 223 4.92 -25.92 22.24
C PHE A 223 3.71 -26.76 22.65
N THR A 224 2.85 -27.02 21.70
CA THR A 224 1.76 -27.99 21.85
C THR A 224 2.11 -29.26 21.07
N ILE A 225 2.10 -30.41 21.74
CA ILE A 225 2.32 -31.71 21.09
C ILE A 225 0.98 -32.40 20.89
N THR A 226 0.70 -32.80 19.67
CA THR A 226 -0.46 -33.61 19.30
C THR A 226 -0.02 -34.92 18.64
N TYR A 227 -0.74 -36.02 18.92
CA TYR A 227 -0.44 -37.34 18.40
C TYR A 227 -1.52 -37.77 17.44
N TYR A 228 -1.13 -38.32 16.32
CA TYR A 228 -2.02 -38.79 15.25
C TYR A 228 -1.66 -40.22 14.87
N GLU A 229 -2.66 -40.99 14.45
CA GLU A 229 -2.50 -42.38 14.03
C GLU A 229 -1.88 -42.50 12.63
N THR A 230 -2.01 -41.47 11.81
CA THR A 230 -1.49 -41.45 10.43
C THR A 230 -0.83 -40.12 10.12
N PRO A 231 0.17 -40.06 9.22
CA PRO A 231 0.81 -38.83 8.76
C PRO A 231 -0.20 -37.83 8.15
N GLU A 232 -1.16 -38.33 7.38
CA GLU A 232 -2.18 -37.51 6.71
C GLU A 232 -3.06 -36.74 7.73
N ASN A 233 -3.26 -37.31 8.90
CA ASN A 233 -4.02 -36.65 9.97
C ASN A 233 -3.18 -35.60 10.70
N ALA A 234 -1.85 -35.74 10.69
CA ALA A 234 -0.94 -34.79 11.30
C ALA A 234 -0.72 -33.54 10.43
N GLU A 235 -0.90 -33.65 9.10
CA GLU A 235 -0.70 -32.59 8.11
C GLU A 235 -1.96 -31.72 7.89
N ASN A 236 -3.15 -32.15 8.41
CA ASN A 236 -4.42 -31.43 8.28
C ASN A 236 -4.82 -30.76 9.61
#